data_f530093970df82a3c3dcb2044e767c8b
#
_entry.id   f530093970df82a3c3dcb2044e767c8b
#
_cell.length_a   1.000
_cell.length_b   1.000
_cell.length_c   1.000
_cell.angle_alpha   90.00
_cell.angle_beta   90.00
_cell.angle_gamma   90.00
#
_symmetry.space_group_name_H-M   'P 1'
#
loop_
_entity.id
_entity.type
_entity.pdbx_description
1 polymer ?
#
loop_
_entity_poly.entity_id
_entity_poly.type
_entity_poly.pdbx_seq_one_letter_code
_entity_poly.pdbx_strand_id
1 'polypeptide(L)'
;MLIGKEVTHEYRGCGTVVAQTADTVTVRFGTDYDLDFPYPAEFTRMLRLRAYDPTAQQQIDADIRNDRLARAEAYRRARREARG
;
A
#
# COMPACT_ATOMS: atom_id res chain seq x y z
N MET A 1 3.91 -8.65 7.32
CA MET A 1 2.75 -7.75 7.35
C MET A 1 3.10 -6.44 8.02
N LEU A 2 2.40 -5.39 7.68
CA LEU A 2 2.70 -4.05 8.19
C LEU A 2 1.95 -3.69 9.47
N ILE A 3 1.10 -4.58 9.99
CA ILE A 3 0.35 -4.32 11.22
C ILE A 3 1.30 -4.02 12.37
N GLY A 4 1.04 -2.91 13.07
CA GLY A 4 1.90 -2.43 14.15
C GLY A 4 3.01 -1.49 13.71
N LYS A 5 3.28 -1.36 12.42
CA LYS A 5 4.30 -0.44 11.91
C LYS A 5 3.81 0.99 11.94
N GLU A 6 4.71 1.92 12.26
CA GLU A 6 4.41 3.34 12.22
C GLU A 6 4.64 3.88 10.81
N VAL A 7 3.69 4.68 10.35
CA VAL A 7 3.75 5.32 9.03
C VAL A 7 3.54 6.82 9.18
N THR A 8 3.96 7.56 8.16
CA THR A 8 3.72 8.99 8.06
C THR A 8 2.92 9.27 6.80
N HIS A 9 1.81 9.97 6.95
CA HIS A 9 1.04 10.47 5.82
C HIS A 9 1.43 11.89 5.52
N GLU A 10 1.53 12.25 4.25
CA GLU A 10 2.00 13.56 3.81
C GLU A 10 1.18 14.72 4.39
N TYR A 11 -0.13 14.54 4.52
CA TYR A 11 -1.03 15.59 5.00
C TYR A 11 -1.64 15.31 6.37
N ARG A 12 -1.55 14.08 6.88
CA ARG A 12 -2.22 13.67 8.12
C ARG A 12 -1.27 13.42 9.28
N GLY A 13 0.04 13.39 9.00
CA GLY A 13 1.05 13.13 10.03
C GLY A 13 1.23 11.65 10.30
N CYS A 14 1.61 11.33 11.53
CA CYS A 14 2.00 9.97 11.93
C CYS A 14 0.78 9.13 12.29
N GLY A 15 0.84 7.85 11.95
CA GLY A 15 -0.17 6.87 12.30
C GLY A 15 0.43 5.48 12.47
N THR A 16 -0.40 4.53 12.87
CA THR A 16 -0.01 3.15 13.06
C THR A 16 -0.91 2.26 12.22
N VAL A 17 -0.32 1.30 11.50
CA VAL A 17 -1.09 0.31 10.75
C VAL A 17 -1.79 -0.63 11.71
N VAL A 18 -3.11 -0.70 11.64
CA VAL A 18 -3.92 -1.53 12.53
C VAL A 18 -4.58 -2.70 11.82
N ALA A 19 -4.68 -2.67 10.49
CA ALA A 19 -5.22 -3.76 9.70
C ALA A 19 -4.64 -3.73 8.30
N GLN A 20 -4.59 -4.87 7.65
CA GLN A 20 -4.09 -4.99 6.28
C GLN A 20 -4.76 -6.17 5.59
N THR A 21 -5.17 -5.94 4.34
CA THR A 21 -5.61 -6.99 3.43
C THR A 21 -4.68 -7.00 2.20
N ALA A 22 -4.98 -7.83 1.21
CA ALA A 22 -4.16 -7.89 -0.02
C ALA A 22 -4.17 -6.56 -0.79
N ASP A 23 -5.23 -5.76 -0.67
CA ASP A 23 -5.43 -4.55 -1.47
C ASP A 23 -5.74 -3.29 -0.64
N THR A 24 -5.75 -3.39 0.68
CA THR A 24 -6.08 -2.27 1.57
C THR A 24 -5.21 -2.28 2.81
N VAL A 25 -4.81 -1.11 3.27
CA VAL A 25 -4.14 -0.92 4.55
C VAL A 25 -4.94 0.09 5.36
N THR A 26 -5.20 -0.21 6.64
CA THR A 26 -5.91 0.67 7.55
C THR A 26 -4.93 1.28 8.53
N VAL A 27 -4.91 2.60 8.61
CA VAL A 27 -3.99 3.36 9.47
C VAL A 27 -4.81 4.15 10.49
N ARG A 28 -4.40 4.04 11.75
CA ARG A 28 -4.99 4.81 12.85
C ARG A 28 -4.17 6.05 13.11
N PHE A 29 -4.82 7.21 12.94
CA PHE A 29 -4.26 8.51 13.26
C PHE A 29 -4.89 9.00 14.57
N GLY A 30 -4.08 9.23 15.59
CA GLY A 30 -4.59 9.57 16.90
C GLY A 30 -5.20 8.37 17.62
N THR A 31 -6.23 8.60 18.46
CA THR A 31 -6.83 7.55 19.27
C THR A 31 -8.06 6.90 18.65
N ASP A 32 -8.79 7.62 17.80
CA ASP A 32 -10.10 7.16 17.31
C ASP A 32 -10.31 7.34 15.81
N TYR A 33 -9.25 7.62 15.05
CA TYR A 33 -9.40 7.97 13.64
C TYR A 33 -8.69 6.97 12.75
N ASP A 34 -9.46 6.05 12.17
CA ASP A 34 -8.95 5.02 11.27
C ASP A 34 -9.32 5.34 9.83
N LEU A 35 -8.36 5.25 8.92
CA LEU A 35 -8.58 5.43 7.49
C LEU A 35 -8.03 4.24 6.71
N ASP A 36 -8.77 3.85 5.68
CA ASP A 36 -8.36 2.82 4.74
C ASP A 36 -7.68 3.45 3.52
N PHE A 37 -6.57 2.88 3.11
CA PHE A 37 -5.84 3.31 1.93
C PHE A 37 -5.62 2.13 0.99
N PRO A 38 -5.57 2.35 -0.33
CA PRO A 38 -5.19 1.31 -1.27
C PRO A 38 -3.77 0.80 -0.97
N TYR A 39 -3.59 -0.51 -0.92
CA TYR A 39 -2.29 -1.13 -0.75
C TYR A 39 -1.92 -1.92 -2.01
N PRO A 40 -0.71 -1.86 -2.52
CA PRO A 40 0.43 -1.06 -2.03
C PRO A 40 0.52 0.35 -2.62
N ALA A 41 -0.47 0.77 -3.41
CA ALA A 41 -0.41 1.99 -4.20
C ALA A 41 -0.16 3.26 -3.38
N GLU A 42 -0.75 3.35 -2.17
CA GLU A 42 -0.60 4.57 -1.37
C GLU A 42 0.84 4.77 -0.88
N PHE A 43 1.61 3.69 -0.72
CA PHE A 43 3.04 3.78 -0.36
C PHE A 43 3.91 4.35 -1.48
N THR A 44 3.40 4.44 -2.69
CA THR A 44 4.09 5.14 -3.78
C THR A 44 3.75 6.62 -3.84
N ARG A 45 2.78 7.07 -3.06
CA ARG A 45 2.24 8.44 -3.11
C ARG A 45 2.38 9.17 -1.79
N MET A 46 1.57 8.82 -0.80
CA MET A 46 1.40 9.61 0.42
C MET A 46 1.84 8.95 1.70
N LEU A 47 1.78 7.62 1.77
CA LEU A 47 2.22 6.88 2.95
C LEU A 47 3.68 6.50 2.85
N ARG A 48 4.42 6.65 3.95
CA ARG A 48 5.81 6.22 4.07
C ARG A 48 6.01 5.58 5.43
N LEU A 49 6.94 4.65 5.53
CA LEU A 49 7.36 4.14 6.83
C LEU A 49 8.04 5.30 7.60
N ARG A 50 7.64 5.48 8.86
CA ARG A 50 8.16 6.56 9.70
C ARG A 50 9.62 6.32 10.06
N ALA A 51 9.95 5.08 10.42
CA ALA A 51 11.32 4.67 10.70
C ALA A 51 11.76 3.68 9.63
N TYR A 52 13.04 3.72 9.26
CA TYR A 52 13.58 2.78 8.29
C TYR A 52 13.54 1.36 8.85
N ASP A 53 12.80 0.51 8.18
CA ASP A 53 12.72 -0.92 8.47
C ASP A 53 13.00 -1.66 7.17
N PRO A 54 14.21 -2.24 7.01
CA PRO A 54 14.59 -2.87 5.74
C PRO A 54 13.68 -4.02 5.34
N THR A 55 13.23 -4.83 6.29
CA THR A 55 12.35 -5.97 6.01
C THR A 55 10.98 -5.51 5.54
N ALA A 56 10.39 -4.55 6.25
CA ALA A 56 9.09 -3.99 5.87
C ALA A 56 9.17 -3.27 4.52
N GLN A 57 10.24 -2.52 4.28
CA GLN A 57 10.44 -1.82 3.01
C GLN A 57 10.61 -2.79 1.86
N GLN A 58 11.35 -3.89 2.04
CA GLN A 58 11.49 -4.93 1.02
C GLN A 58 10.16 -5.56 0.68
N GLN A 59 9.31 -5.80 1.66
CA GLN A 59 7.98 -6.35 1.43
C GLN A 59 7.10 -5.37 0.66
N ILE A 60 7.12 -4.10 1.01
CA ILE A 60 6.38 -3.06 0.30
C ILE A 60 6.86 -2.97 -1.15
N ASP A 61 8.16 -2.96 -1.38
CA ASP A 61 8.74 -2.87 -2.72
C ASP A 61 8.34 -4.08 -3.58
N ALA A 62 8.34 -5.27 -3.00
CA ALA A 62 7.91 -6.49 -3.67
C ALA A 62 6.42 -6.42 -4.04
N ASP A 63 5.59 -5.95 -3.12
CA ASP A 63 4.15 -5.84 -3.35
C ASP A 63 3.83 -4.79 -4.41
N ILE A 64 4.55 -3.67 -4.43
CA ILE A 64 4.42 -2.66 -5.47
C ILE A 64 4.77 -3.25 -6.84
N ARG A 65 5.88 -3.98 -6.93
CA ARG A 65 6.31 -4.61 -8.17
C ARG A 65 5.30 -5.62 -8.67
N ASN A 66 4.80 -6.48 -7.78
CA ASN A 66 3.80 -7.48 -8.12
C ASN A 66 2.48 -6.85 -8.56
N ASP A 67 2.06 -5.77 -7.91
CA ASP A 67 0.86 -5.03 -8.29
C ASP A 67 1.00 -4.43 -9.70
N ARG A 68 2.15 -3.85 -10.02
CA ARG A 68 2.41 -3.30 -11.36
C ARG A 68 2.39 -4.37 -12.43
N LEU A 69 2.99 -5.52 -12.16
CA LEU A 69 3.00 -6.65 -13.10
C LEU A 69 1.60 -7.18 -13.33
N ALA A 70 0.81 -7.32 -12.27
CA ALA A 70 -0.57 -7.80 -12.38
C ALA A 70 -1.43 -6.83 -13.20
N ARG A 71 -1.27 -5.52 -12.99
CA ARG A 71 -1.99 -4.49 -13.74
C ARG A 71 -1.60 -4.47 -15.22
N ALA A 72 -0.31 -4.59 -15.50
CA ALA A 72 0.20 -4.65 -16.87
C ALA A 72 -0.33 -5.88 -17.61
N GLU A 73 -0.38 -7.03 -16.94
CA GLU A 73 -0.92 -8.26 -17.51
C GLU A 73 -2.41 -8.15 -17.77
N ALA A 74 -3.17 -7.61 -16.83
CA ALA A 74 -4.60 -7.38 -16.99
C ALA A 74 -4.90 -6.43 -18.15
N TYR A 75 -4.09 -5.38 -18.32
CA TYR A 75 -4.23 -4.45 -19.42
C TYR A 75 -3.98 -5.13 -20.77
N ARG A 76 -2.94 -5.94 -20.87
CA ARG A 76 -2.63 -6.69 -22.10
C ARG A 76 -3.73 -7.68 -22.45
N ARG A 77 -4.26 -8.36 -21.44
CA ARG A 77 -5.37 -9.32 -21.64
C ARG A 77 -6.63 -8.60 -22.13
N ALA A 78 -6.98 -7.47 -21.52
CA ALA A 78 -8.12 -6.68 -21.95
C ALA A 78 -7.99 -6.21 -23.40
N ARG A 79 -6.80 -5.80 -23.82
CA ARG A 79 -6.55 -5.39 -25.20
C ARG A 79 -6.69 -6.55 -26.18
N ARG A 80 -6.24 -7.74 -25.82
CA ARG A 80 -6.40 -8.93 -26.66
C ARG A 80 -7.87 -9.29 -26.83
N GLU A 81 -8.64 -9.25 -25.74
CA GLU A 81 -10.08 -9.52 -25.79
C GLU A 81 -10.82 -8.49 -26.63
N ALA A 82 -10.44 -7.23 -26.55
CA ALA A 82 -11.06 -6.16 -27.36
C ALA A 82 -10.83 -6.32 -28.86
N ARG A 83 -9.74 -6.99 -29.26
CA ARG A 83 -9.45 -7.25 -30.67
C ARG A 83 -10.12 -8.51 -31.20
N GLY A 84 -10.49 -9.38 -30.31
CA GLY A 84 -11.01 -10.69 -30.63
C GLY A 84 -12.40 -10.74 -31.06
#